data_4259d8bd7eed34984d7e9506f73a0b40
#
_entry.id   4259d8bd7eed34984d7e9506f73a0b40
#
_cell.length_a   1.000
_cell.length_b   1.000
_cell.length_c   1.000
_cell.angle_alpha   90.00
_cell.angle_beta   90.00
_cell.angle_gamma   90.00
#
_symmetry.space_group_name_H-M   'P 1'
#
loop_
_entity.id
_entity.type
_entity.pdbx_description
1 polymer ?
#
loop_
_entity_poly.entity_id
_entity_poly.type
_entity_poly.pdbx_seq_one_letter_code
_entity_poly.pdbx_strand_id
1 'polypeptide(L)'
;MGFGTFQQLLTDFPAAKLHETIPNFHNTPDRYRALLETLERDPMHRAAQVQPEIEFALARQAEMAALQTALKSGELPLRVTHNDTKLNNVLLDAKTRRALCVIDLDT
;
A
#
# COMPACT_ATOMS: atom_id res chain seq x y z
N MET A 1 9.84 11.44 10.35
CA MET A 1 9.71 12.28 9.13
C MET A 1 10.41 11.72 7.87
N GLY A 2 11.07 10.56 7.89
CA GLY A 2 11.83 10.03 6.75
C GLY A 2 11.03 9.96 5.45
N PHE A 3 9.89 9.29 5.42
CA PHE A 3 9.07 9.16 4.20
C PHE A 3 8.46 10.49 3.72
N GLY A 4 8.05 11.38 4.63
CA GLY A 4 7.54 12.69 4.23
C GLY A 4 8.61 13.55 3.53
N THR A 5 9.86 13.52 4.02
CA THR A 5 10.99 14.18 3.38
C THR A 5 11.32 13.54 2.03
N PHE A 6 11.31 12.20 1.97
CA PHE A 6 11.49 11.47 0.71
C PHE A 6 10.47 11.90 -0.35
N GLN A 7 9.18 11.92 -0.03
CA GLN A 7 8.14 12.37 -0.94
C GLN A 7 8.28 13.84 -1.34
N GLN A 8 8.68 14.70 -0.40
CA GLN A 8 8.90 16.12 -0.67
C GLN A 8 10.05 16.34 -1.68
N LEU A 9 11.13 15.58 -1.57
CA LEU A 9 12.27 15.65 -2.49
C LEU A 9 11.93 15.18 -3.91
N LEU A 10 10.89 14.36 -4.06
CA LEU A 10 10.43 13.82 -5.33
C LEU A 10 9.16 14.48 -5.87
N THR A 11 8.77 15.63 -5.31
CA THR A 11 7.52 16.31 -5.67
C THR A 11 7.46 16.71 -7.15
N ASP A 12 8.57 17.10 -7.73
CA ASP A 12 8.72 17.54 -9.13
C ASP A 12 9.10 16.38 -10.07
N PHE A 13 9.34 15.19 -9.57
CA PHE A 13 9.64 14.04 -10.41
C PHE A 13 8.38 13.59 -11.16
N PRO A 14 8.44 13.43 -12.50
CA PRO A 14 7.29 13.00 -13.29
C PRO A 14 7.00 11.51 -13.06
N ALA A 15 6.06 11.21 -12.16
CA ALA A 15 5.71 9.85 -11.74
C ALA A 15 5.39 8.92 -12.93
N ALA A 16 4.84 9.45 -14.02
CA ALA A 16 4.55 8.69 -15.24
C ALA A 16 5.80 8.13 -15.96
N LYS A 17 7.02 8.55 -15.59
CA LYS A 17 8.27 7.98 -16.10
C LYS A 17 8.71 6.71 -15.37
N LEU A 18 8.13 6.42 -14.21
CA LEU A 18 8.41 5.19 -13.49
C LEU A 18 7.69 4.00 -14.15
N HIS A 19 8.35 2.86 -14.13
CA HIS A 19 7.77 1.60 -14.56
C HIS A 19 7.04 0.95 -13.37
N GLU A 20 5.85 0.41 -13.62
CA GLU A 20 5.16 -0.39 -12.63
C GLU A 20 5.85 -1.77 -12.52
N THR A 21 6.58 -1.97 -11.44
CA THR A 21 7.37 -3.21 -11.21
C THR A 21 6.49 -4.36 -10.75
N ILE A 22 5.46 -4.05 -9.94
CA ILE A 22 4.49 -5.03 -9.43
C ILE A 22 3.08 -4.53 -9.78
N PRO A 23 2.47 -5.00 -10.88
CA PRO A 23 1.15 -4.56 -11.29
C PRO A 23 0.10 -4.71 -10.20
N ASN A 24 -0.73 -3.69 -10.02
CA ASN A 24 -1.81 -3.67 -9.03
C ASN A 24 -1.37 -3.88 -7.57
N PHE A 25 -0.10 -3.57 -7.22
CA PHE A 25 0.45 -3.84 -5.88
C PHE A 25 -0.42 -3.28 -4.74
N HIS A 26 -0.96 -2.08 -4.90
CA HIS A 26 -1.85 -1.42 -3.93
C HIS A 26 -3.30 -1.26 -4.41
N ASN A 27 -3.75 -2.08 -5.35
CA ASN A 27 -5.14 -2.09 -5.77
C ASN A 27 -6.00 -2.85 -4.75
N THR A 28 -6.48 -2.17 -3.72
CA THR A 28 -7.27 -2.77 -2.65
C THR A 28 -8.56 -3.44 -3.15
N PRO A 29 -9.33 -2.90 -4.12
CA PRO A 29 -10.46 -3.61 -4.73
C PRO A 29 -10.09 -4.97 -5.34
N ASP A 30 -8.95 -5.08 -6.03
CA ASP A 30 -8.51 -6.35 -6.61
C ASP A 30 -8.09 -7.36 -5.53
N ARG A 31 -7.41 -6.89 -4.49
CA ARG A 31 -7.07 -7.72 -3.32
C ARG A 31 -8.30 -8.21 -2.58
N TYR A 32 -9.33 -7.37 -2.45
CA TYR A 32 -10.60 -7.77 -1.85
C TYR A 32 -11.31 -8.85 -2.68
N ARG A 33 -11.32 -8.70 -4.01
CA ARG A 33 -11.88 -9.73 -4.92
C ARG A 33 -11.14 -11.06 -4.75
N ALA A 34 -9.81 -11.03 -4.72
CA ALA A 34 -9.00 -12.23 -4.49
C ALA A 34 -9.27 -12.87 -3.11
N LEU A 35 -9.54 -12.07 -2.08
CA LEU A 35 -9.96 -12.56 -0.77
C LEU A 35 -11.29 -13.33 -0.88
N LEU A 36 -12.32 -12.76 -1.53
CA LEU A 36 -13.61 -13.41 -1.71
C LEU A 36 -13.48 -14.75 -2.44
N GLU A 37 -12.74 -14.77 -3.54
CA GLU A 37 -12.48 -15.99 -4.31
C GLU A 37 -11.73 -17.07 -3.50
N THR A 38 -10.84 -16.64 -2.61
CA THR A 38 -10.10 -17.55 -1.73
C THR A 38 -10.99 -18.10 -0.64
N LEU A 39 -11.86 -17.27 -0.06
CA LEU A 39 -12.83 -17.70 0.95
C LEU A 39 -13.84 -18.71 0.39
N GLU A 40 -14.32 -18.47 -0.83
CA GLU A 40 -15.25 -19.40 -1.51
C GLU A 40 -14.62 -20.78 -1.71
N ARG A 41 -13.35 -20.82 -2.06
CA ARG A 41 -12.62 -22.08 -2.27
C ARG A 41 -12.16 -22.75 -0.97
N ASP A 42 -11.76 -21.96 0.03
CA ASP A 42 -11.20 -22.37 1.32
C ASP A 42 -10.42 -23.71 1.26
N PRO A 43 -9.36 -23.82 0.42
CA PRO A 43 -8.74 -25.09 0.06
C PRO A 43 -8.09 -25.83 1.24
N MET A 44 -7.83 -25.11 2.31
CA MET A 44 -7.22 -25.65 3.54
C MET A 44 -8.22 -25.70 4.72
N HIS A 45 -9.49 -25.35 4.49
CA HIS A 45 -10.54 -25.30 5.50
C HIS A 45 -10.16 -24.49 6.77
N ARG A 46 -9.49 -23.34 6.55
CA ARG A 46 -8.97 -22.49 7.62
C ARG A 46 -9.80 -21.20 7.85
N ALA A 47 -10.74 -20.89 6.98
CA ALA A 47 -11.55 -19.68 7.07
C ALA A 47 -12.28 -19.57 8.42
N ALA A 48 -12.80 -20.69 8.93
CA ALA A 48 -13.49 -20.73 10.21
C ALA A 48 -12.61 -20.34 11.42
N GLN A 49 -11.28 -20.43 11.30
CA GLN A 49 -10.33 -20.09 12.37
C GLN A 49 -10.08 -18.59 12.49
N VAL A 50 -10.42 -17.82 11.47
CA VAL A 50 -10.17 -16.37 11.36
C VAL A 50 -11.46 -15.60 10.97
N GLN A 51 -12.59 -16.11 11.41
CA GLN A 51 -13.91 -15.54 11.08
C GLN A 51 -14.05 -14.06 11.47
N PRO A 52 -13.60 -13.60 12.67
CA PRO A 52 -13.68 -12.19 13.03
C PRO A 52 -12.89 -11.27 12.10
N GLU A 53 -11.72 -11.69 11.63
CA GLU A 53 -10.89 -10.94 10.69
C GLU A 53 -11.53 -10.88 9.29
N ILE A 54 -12.16 -11.97 8.88
CA ILE A 54 -12.92 -12.01 7.62
C ILE A 54 -14.10 -11.03 7.70
N GLU A 55 -14.91 -11.09 8.74
CA GLU A 55 -16.05 -10.18 8.95
C GLU A 55 -15.59 -8.71 9.00
N PHE A 56 -14.48 -8.44 9.67
CA PHE A 56 -13.88 -7.12 9.70
C PHE A 56 -13.53 -6.61 8.30
N ALA A 57 -12.94 -7.44 7.45
CA ALA A 57 -12.60 -7.09 6.07
C ALA A 57 -13.87 -6.89 5.21
N LEU A 58 -14.85 -7.80 5.30
CA LEU A 58 -16.09 -7.74 4.54
C LEU A 58 -16.90 -6.48 4.85
N ALA A 59 -16.98 -6.09 6.13
CA ALA A 59 -17.69 -4.90 6.58
C ALA A 59 -17.13 -3.59 6.00
N ARG A 60 -15.89 -3.59 5.47
CA ARG A 60 -15.20 -2.40 4.93
C ARG A 60 -15.14 -2.34 3.41
N GLN A 61 -15.86 -3.18 2.73
CA GLN A 61 -15.90 -3.22 1.25
C GLN A 61 -16.10 -1.84 0.62
N ALA A 62 -17.03 -1.05 1.14
CA ALA A 62 -17.34 0.27 0.59
C ALA A 62 -16.17 1.26 0.67
N GLU A 63 -15.28 1.12 1.67
CA GLU A 63 -14.14 2.01 1.87
C GLU A 63 -12.94 1.63 0.98
N MET A 64 -12.86 0.39 0.53
CA MET A 64 -11.70 -0.16 -0.17
C MET A 64 -11.41 0.49 -1.53
N ALA A 65 -12.45 1.04 -2.18
CA ALA A 65 -12.32 1.68 -3.48
C ALA A 65 -11.99 3.19 -3.40
N ALA A 66 -11.99 3.80 -2.21
CA ALA A 66 -11.91 5.25 -2.04
C ALA A 66 -10.68 5.87 -2.74
N LEU A 67 -9.48 5.33 -2.49
CA LEU A 67 -8.25 5.85 -3.10
C LEU A 67 -8.20 5.61 -4.61
N GLN A 68 -8.63 4.46 -5.08
CA GLN A 68 -8.69 4.15 -6.51
C GLN A 68 -9.70 5.03 -7.24
N THR A 69 -10.81 5.36 -6.60
CA THR A 69 -11.82 6.28 -7.14
C THR A 69 -11.27 7.70 -7.22
N ALA A 70 -10.65 8.19 -6.14
CA ALA A 70 -10.05 9.52 -6.10
C ALA A 70 -8.91 9.68 -7.13
N LEU A 71 -8.12 8.63 -7.37
CA LEU A 71 -7.10 8.62 -8.41
C LEU A 71 -7.72 8.69 -9.81
N LYS A 72 -8.77 7.90 -10.07
CA LYS A 72 -9.48 7.89 -11.36
C LYS A 72 -10.22 9.19 -11.66
N SER A 73 -10.79 9.84 -10.63
CA SER A 73 -11.48 11.13 -10.76
C SER A 73 -10.50 12.32 -10.90
N GLY A 74 -9.21 12.12 -10.65
CA GLY A 74 -8.20 13.17 -10.64
C GLY A 74 -8.16 14.00 -9.35
N GLU A 75 -8.95 13.68 -8.34
CA GLU A 75 -8.88 14.31 -7.01
C GLU A 75 -7.54 13.99 -6.33
N LEU A 76 -7.02 12.79 -6.54
CA LEU A 76 -5.73 12.36 -6.05
C LEU A 76 -4.72 12.36 -7.23
N PRO A 77 -3.72 13.26 -7.23
CA PRO A 77 -2.73 13.29 -8.29
C PRO A 77 -1.77 12.10 -8.17
N LEU A 78 -1.32 11.57 -9.31
CA LEU A 78 -0.26 10.57 -9.34
C LEU A 78 1.05 11.17 -8.82
N ARG A 79 1.66 10.52 -7.84
CA ARG A 79 2.90 10.94 -7.19
C ARG A 79 3.84 9.77 -7.04
N VAL A 80 5.14 10.05 -6.95
CA VAL A 80 6.11 9.05 -6.50
C VAL A 80 5.87 8.76 -5.02
N THR A 81 5.66 7.50 -4.69
CA THR A 81 5.49 7.01 -3.33
C THR A 81 6.44 5.86 -3.09
N HIS A 82 6.75 5.59 -1.84
CA HIS A 82 7.64 4.48 -1.49
C HIS A 82 6.93 3.11 -1.58
N ASN A 83 5.61 3.09 -1.41
CA ASN A 83 4.73 1.92 -1.42
C ASN A 83 4.91 0.89 -0.28
N ASP A 84 6.03 0.89 0.44
CA ASP A 84 6.27 0.02 1.60
C ASP A 84 6.83 0.85 2.79
N THR A 85 6.00 1.72 3.34
CA THR A 85 6.37 2.71 4.37
C THR A 85 6.44 2.10 5.77
N LYS A 86 7.21 1.04 5.96
CA LYS A 86 7.48 0.42 7.27
C LYS A 86 8.74 1.00 7.94
N LEU A 87 8.83 0.87 9.26
CA LEU A 87 9.96 1.40 10.04
C LEU A 87 11.31 0.82 9.57
N ASN A 88 11.33 -0.44 9.19
CA ASN A 88 12.54 -1.13 8.74
C ASN A 88 13.15 -0.55 7.45
N ASN A 89 12.37 0.23 6.70
CA ASN A 89 12.81 0.89 5.47
C ASN A 89 13.35 2.30 5.73
N VAL A 90 13.62 2.66 6.99
CA VAL A 90 14.27 3.92 7.37
C VAL A 90 15.49 3.62 8.23
N LEU A 91 16.66 4.03 7.76
CA LEU A 91 17.88 4.00 8.58
C LEU A 91 17.86 5.18 9.55
N LEU A 92 18.10 4.89 10.81
CA LEU A 92 18.15 5.89 11.89
C LEU A 92 19.57 6.06 12.41
N ASP A 93 19.93 7.30 12.70
CA ASP A 93 21.16 7.61 13.44
C ASP A 93 21.09 7.04 14.85
N ALA A 94 22.09 6.27 15.27
CA ALA A 94 22.08 5.55 16.54
C ALA A 94 22.05 6.50 17.77
N LYS A 95 22.61 7.71 17.63
CA LYS A 95 22.74 8.69 18.72
C LYS A 95 21.55 9.66 18.76
N THR A 96 21.23 10.24 17.60
CA THR A 96 20.20 11.28 17.51
C THR A 96 18.81 10.73 17.23
N ARG A 97 18.71 9.44 16.80
CA ARG A 97 17.47 8.78 16.37
C ARG A 97 16.75 9.48 15.20
N ARG A 98 17.47 10.31 14.47
CA ARG A 98 16.95 10.98 13.28
C ARG A 98 17.04 10.06 12.06
N ALA A 99 16.09 10.18 11.15
CA ALA A 99 16.14 9.49 9.88
C ALA A 99 17.33 9.97 9.05
N LEU A 100 18.14 9.03 8.58
CA LEU A 100 19.30 9.26 7.72
C LEU A 100 18.96 9.00 6.26
N CYS A 101 18.31 7.87 6.01
CA CYS A 101 18.05 7.39 4.65
C CYS A 101 16.79 6.54 4.62
N VAL A 102 16.06 6.63 3.52
CA VAL A 102 14.99 5.70 3.14
C VAL A 102 15.60 4.69 2.18
N ILE A 103 15.31 3.40 2.39
CA ILE A 103 15.86 2.27 1.63
C ILE A 103 14.72 1.38 1.10
N ASP A 104 15.06 0.35 0.29
CA ASP A 104 14.10 -0.64 -0.23
C ASP A 104 13.12 -0.01 -1.24
N LEU A 105 13.69 0.55 -2.32
CA LEU A 105 12.97 1.34 -3.32
C LEU A 105 12.51 0.51 -4.54
N ASP A 106 12.26 -0.78 -4.37
CA ASP A 106 11.95 -1.73 -5.44
C ASP A 106 10.45 -1.97 -5.68
N THR A 107 9.57 -1.28 -4.96
CA THR A 107 8.09 -1.40 -5.06
C THR A 107 7.40 -0.17 -5.61
#